data_a1b3704ab4c740e3ceae2210c3869bf0
#
_entry.id   a1b3704ab4c740e3ceae2210c3869bf0
#
_cell.length_a   1.000
_cell.length_b   1.000
_cell.length_c   1.000
_cell.angle_alpha   90.00
_cell.angle_beta   90.00
_cell.angle_gamma   90.00
#
_symmetry.space_group_name_H-M   'P 1'
#
loop_
_entity.id
_entity.type
_entity.pdbx_description
1 polymer ?
#
loop_
_entity_poly.entity_id
_entity_poly.type
_entity_poly.pdbx_seq_one_letter_code
_entity_poly.pdbx_strand_id
1 'polypeptide(L)'
;MQIKLTSADREKLQAVRDFGQKVELVAEVLKVLTNRAIEQCKNEFSTMPVINYQNIDNSRLFMLQFEMKAARDLQTAIEIAILNGKDAEETLTKKQHGGE
;
A
#
# COMPACT_ATOMS: atom_id res chain seq x y z
N MET A 1 -31.30 8.92 -13.29
CA MET A 1 -31.78 8.55 -11.94
C MET A 1 -30.71 8.89 -10.93
N GLN A 2 -31.02 9.80 -10.04
CA GLN A 2 -30.07 10.21 -9.01
C GLN A 2 -30.12 9.21 -7.86
N ILE A 3 -28.98 8.58 -7.57
CA ILE A 3 -28.86 7.68 -6.45
C ILE A 3 -28.47 8.53 -5.24
N LYS A 4 -29.37 8.70 -4.31
CA LYS A 4 -29.06 9.37 -3.05
C LYS A 4 -28.21 8.43 -2.18
N LEU A 5 -27.09 8.95 -1.70
CA LEU A 5 -26.30 8.25 -0.72
C LEU A 5 -27.07 8.21 0.60
N THR A 6 -27.18 7.01 1.17
CA THR A 6 -27.73 6.86 2.53
C THR A 6 -26.71 7.41 3.54
N SER A 7 -27.16 7.64 4.77
CA SER A 7 -26.25 8.04 5.85
C SER A 7 -25.16 7.00 6.07
N ALA A 8 -25.50 5.72 5.96
CA ALA A 8 -24.52 4.63 6.09
C ALA A 8 -23.50 4.66 4.96
N ASP A 9 -23.94 4.91 3.72
CA ASP A 9 -23.03 5.01 2.58
C ASP A 9 -22.07 6.20 2.72
N ARG A 10 -22.60 7.32 3.19
CA ARG A 10 -21.81 8.53 3.41
C ARG A 10 -20.76 8.31 4.50
N GLU A 11 -21.13 7.66 5.59
CA GLU A 11 -20.19 7.32 6.66
C GLU A 11 -19.06 6.42 6.17
N LYS A 12 -19.38 5.42 5.34
CA LYS A 12 -18.37 4.53 4.74
C LYS A 12 -17.40 5.29 3.86
N LEU A 13 -17.92 6.18 3.00
CA LEU A 13 -17.10 6.99 2.12
C LEU A 13 -16.22 7.95 2.91
N GLN A 14 -16.74 8.56 3.98
CA GLN A 14 -15.97 9.43 4.85
C GLN A 14 -14.84 8.66 5.53
N ALA A 15 -15.12 7.44 5.99
CA ALA A 15 -14.11 6.58 6.62
C ALA A 15 -12.99 6.22 5.64
N VAL A 16 -13.34 5.87 4.39
CA VAL A 16 -12.36 5.56 3.33
C VAL A 16 -11.52 6.80 2.99
N ARG A 17 -12.17 7.95 2.85
CA ARG A 17 -11.49 9.23 2.60
C ARG A 17 -10.52 9.57 3.72
N ASP A 18 -10.96 9.49 4.96
CA ASP A 18 -10.17 9.86 6.13
C ASP A 18 -8.97 8.92 6.29
N PHE A 19 -9.18 7.63 6.08
CA PHE A 19 -8.11 6.65 6.09
C PHE A 19 -7.08 6.94 4.99
N GLY A 20 -7.53 7.20 3.76
CA GLY A 20 -6.65 7.54 2.65
C GLY A 20 -5.83 8.80 2.91
N GLN A 21 -6.44 9.83 3.52
CA GLN A 21 -5.74 11.05 3.89
C GLN A 21 -4.67 10.81 4.95
N LYS A 22 -4.97 9.98 5.94
CA LYS A 22 -3.99 9.61 6.98
C LYS A 22 -2.81 8.83 6.37
N VAL A 23 -3.10 7.89 5.49
CA VAL A 23 -2.07 7.12 4.77
C VAL A 23 -1.21 8.05 3.92
N GLU A 24 -1.82 9.02 3.23
CA GLU A 24 -1.09 9.99 2.41
C GLU A 24 -0.10 10.81 3.23
N LEU A 25 -0.46 11.18 4.46
CA LEU A 25 0.43 11.93 5.35
C LEU A 25 1.72 11.18 5.68
N VAL A 26 1.67 9.86 5.74
CA VAL A 26 2.82 9.04 6.09
C VAL A 26 3.40 8.28 4.90
N ALA A 27 2.81 8.44 3.71
CA ALA A 27 3.18 7.66 2.53
C ALA A 27 4.65 7.83 2.14
N GLU A 28 5.19 9.04 2.21
CA GLU A 28 6.58 9.29 1.86
C GLU A 28 7.54 8.56 2.79
N VAL A 29 7.26 8.58 4.09
CA VAL A 29 8.08 7.87 5.09
C VAL A 29 8.00 6.37 4.85
N LEU A 30 6.79 5.84 4.67
CA LEU A 30 6.58 4.42 4.43
C LEU A 30 7.25 3.96 3.14
N LYS A 31 7.20 4.79 2.09
CA LYS A 31 7.86 4.51 0.82
C LYS A 31 9.37 4.43 0.97
N VAL A 32 9.97 5.37 1.69
CA VAL A 32 11.40 5.35 1.97
C VAL A 32 11.78 4.10 2.76
N LEU A 33 11.02 3.76 3.79
CA LEU A 33 11.30 2.59 4.63
C LEU A 33 11.16 1.29 3.86
N THR A 34 10.10 1.14 3.05
CA THR A 34 9.89 -0.07 2.26
C THR A 34 10.93 -0.20 1.14
N ASN A 35 11.30 0.91 0.48
CA ASN A 35 12.37 0.89 -0.52
C ASN A 35 13.70 0.49 0.10
N ARG A 36 13.99 1.00 1.30
CA ARG A 36 15.20 0.64 2.04
C ARG A 36 15.21 -0.85 2.37
N ALA A 37 14.07 -1.39 2.82
CA ALA A 37 13.95 -2.82 3.10
C ALA A 37 14.20 -3.67 1.85
N ILE A 38 13.65 -3.27 0.71
CA ILE A 38 13.85 -3.96 -0.57
C ILE A 38 15.33 -3.92 -0.96
N GLU A 39 15.98 -2.76 -0.86
CA GLU A 39 17.40 -2.63 -1.20
C GLU A 39 18.29 -3.46 -0.28
N GLN A 40 17.99 -3.51 1.02
CA GLN A 40 18.71 -4.35 1.95
C GLN A 40 18.58 -5.83 1.59
N CYS A 41 17.39 -6.28 1.21
CA CYS A 41 17.17 -7.66 0.77
C CYS A 41 17.96 -7.97 -0.51
N LYS A 42 17.96 -7.05 -1.48
CA LYS A 42 18.71 -7.20 -2.72
C LYS A 42 20.22 -7.29 -2.45
N ASN A 43 20.72 -6.43 -1.57
CA ASN A 43 22.15 -6.41 -1.22
C ASN A 43 22.55 -7.70 -0.53
N GLU A 44 21.74 -8.18 0.40
CA GLU A 44 22.02 -9.44 1.08
C GLU A 44 21.98 -10.61 0.11
N PHE A 45 21.01 -10.63 -0.80
CA PHE A 45 20.91 -11.66 -1.82
C PHE A 45 22.17 -11.66 -2.72
N SER A 46 22.63 -10.48 -3.15
CA SER A 46 23.79 -10.38 -4.04
C SER A 46 25.11 -10.71 -3.36
N THR A 47 25.17 -10.65 -2.02
CA THR A 47 26.38 -10.99 -1.26
C THR A 47 26.34 -12.42 -0.74
N MET A 48 25.27 -13.17 -0.94
CA MET A 48 25.20 -14.59 -0.56
C MET A 48 26.22 -15.37 -1.39
N PRO A 49 27.09 -16.14 -0.73
CA PRO A 49 28.10 -16.92 -1.47
C PRO A 49 27.44 -18.04 -2.27
N VAL A 50 27.57 -17.96 -3.59
CA VAL A 50 27.15 -19.02 -4.50
C VAL A 50 28.34 -19.95 -4.71
N ILE A 51 28.75 -20.64 -3.64
CA ILE A 51 29.95 -21.47 -3.71
C ILE A 51 29.60 -22.90 -4.14
N ASN A 52 28.39 -23.36 -3.79
CA ASN A 52 27.96 -24.71 -4.13
C ASN A 52 26.44 -24.80 -3.98
N TYR A 53 25.78 -25.41 -4.96
CA TYR A 53 24.31 -25.58 -4.92
C TYR A 53 23.80 -26.30 -3.66
N GLN A 54 24.66 -27.14 -3.08
CA GLN A 54 24.31 -27.92 -1.87
C GLN A 54 24.41 -27.11 -0.59
N ASN A 55 25.06 -25.94 -0.62
CA ASN A 55 25.32 -25.11 0.56
C ASN A 55 24.52 -23.80 0.57
N ILE A 56 23.56 -23.63 -0.35
CA ILE A 56 22.67 -22.46 -0.33
C ILE A 56 21.72 -22.63 0.85
N ASP A 57 21.70 -21.61 1.72
CA ASP A 57 20.71 -21.55 2.78
C ASP A 57 19.36 -21.16 2.19
N ASN A 58 18.61 -22.18 1.78
CA ASN A 58 17.29 -21.98 1.18
C ASN A 58 16.32 -21.27 2.12
N SER A 59 16.45 -21.48 3.44
CA SER A 59 15.61 -20.80 4.43
C SER A 59 15.84 -19.31 4.38
N ARG A 60 17.10 -18.87 4.28
CA ARG A 60 17.43 -17.44 4.19
C ARG A 60 16.95 -16.86 2.88
N LEU A 61 17.12 -17.58 1.78
CA LEU A 61 16.64 -17.16 0.46
C LEU A 61 15.12 -16.95 0.46
N PHE A 62 14.35 -17.89 1.01
CA PHE A 62 12.90 -17.75 1.12
C PHE A 62 12.51 -16.58 2.02
N MET A 63 13.22 -16.37 3.13
CA MET A 63 12.95 -15.22 3.99
C MET A 63 13.17 -13.89 3.28
N LEU A 64 14.25 -13.77 2.50
CA LEU A 64 14.52 -12.56 1.73
C LEU A 64 13.44 -12.31 0.68
N GLN A 65 13.01 -13.34 -0.03
CA GLN A 65 11.93 -13.24 -1.00
C GLN A 65 10.62 -12.81 -0.34
N PHE A 66 10.32 -13.39 0.83
CA PHE A 66 9.13 -13.05 1.60
C PHE A 66 9.16 -11.60 2.07
N GLU A 67 10.29 -11.15 2.61
CA GLU A 67 10.47 -9.77 3.08
C GLU A 67 10.30 -8.76 1.94
N MET A 68 10.88 -9.05 0.76
CA MET A 68 10.73 -8.19 -0.42
C MET A 68 9.27 -8.13 -0.89
N LYS A 69 8.61 -9.28 -0.91
CA LYS A 69 7.20 -9.36 -1.29
C LYS A 69 6.34 -8.57 -0.31
N ALA A 70 6.57 -8.73 0.98
CA ALA A 70 5.83 -8.01 2.02
C ALA A 70 5.99 -6.50 1.86
N ALA A 71 7.20 -6.02 1.60
CA ALA A 71 7.46 -4.60 1.39
C ALA A 71 6.75 -4.07 0.14
N ARG A 72 6.77 -4.81 -0.96
CA ARG A 72 6.07 -4.45 -2.19
C ARG A 72 4.56 -4.46 -2.01
N ASP A 73 4.03 -5.46 -1.32
CA ASP A 73 2.60 -5.55 -1.04
C ASP A 73 2.14 -4.37 -0.18
N LEU A 74 2.96 -3.95 0.78
CA LEU A 74 2.67 -2.76 1.59
C LEU A 74 2.64 -1.49 0.73
N GLN A 75 3.60 -1.32 -0.19
CA GLN A 75 3.61 -0.19 -1.11
C GLN A 75 2.34 -0.15 -1.96
N THR A 76 1.91 -1.30 -2.47
CA THR A 76 0.67 -1.41 -3.25
C THR A 76 -0.54 -1.07 -2.39
N ALA A 77 -0.59 -1.57 -1.16
CA ALA A 77 -1.69 -1.28 -0.23
C ALA A 77 -1.80 0.23 0.08
N ILE A 78 -0.66 0.89 0.23
CA ILE A 78 -0.59 2.34 0.46
C ILE A 78 -1.17 3.10 -0.74
N GLU A 79 -0.75 2.74 -1.95
CA GLU A 79 -1.24 3.36 -3.18
C GLU A 79 -2.75 3.17 -3.33
N ILE A 80 -3.24 1.97 -3.08
CA ILE A 80 -4.67 1.65 -3.15
C ILE A 80 -5.46 2.46 -2.12
N ALA A 81 -4.97 2.56 -0.89
CA ALA A 81 -5.65 3.32 0.17
C ALA A 81 -5.77 4.80 -0.19
N ILE A 82 -4.71 5.39 -0.75
CA ILE A 82 -4.71 6.78 -1.18
C ILE A 82 -5.69 6.99 -2.33
N LEU A 83 -5.64 6.10 -3.33
CA LEU A 83 -6.53 6.19 -4.49
C LEU A 83 -7.98 6.04 -4.07
N ASN A 84 -8.30 5.05 -3.24
CA ASN A 84 -9.65 4.85 -2.74
C ASN A 84 -10.15 6.05 -1.94
N GLY A 85 -9.26 6.67 -1.15
CA GLY A 85 -9.58 7.87 -0.40
C GLY A 85 -9.93 9.04 -1.29
N LYS A 86 -9.18 9.25 -2.37
CA LYS A 86 -9.44 10.30 -3.36
C LYS A 86 -10.75 10.05 -4.11
N ASP A 87 -11.01 8.81 -4.50
CA ASP A 87 -12.25 8.43 -5.15
C ASP A 87 -13.45 8.67 -4.24
N ALA A 88 -13.32 8.33 -2.95
CA ALA A 88 -14.37 8.56 -1.97
C ALA A 88 -14.64 10.05 -1.78
N GLU A 89 -13.59 10.86 -1.69
CA GLU A 89 -13.70 12.33 -1.59
C GLU A 89 -14.40 12.90 -2.81
N GLU A 90 -14.02 12.46 -4.00
CA GLU A 90 -14.65 12.91 -5.25
C GLU A 90 -16.13 12.56 -5.27
N THR A 91 -16.49 11.34 -4.88
CA THR A 91 -17.88 10.89 -4.81
C THR A 91 -18.68 11.74 -3.82
N LEU A 92 -18.14 11.99 -2.63
CA LEU A 92 -18.79 12.82 -1.62
C LEU A 92 -19.02 14.26 -2.14
N THR A 93 -18.01 14.83 -2.78
CA THR A 93 -18.07 16.18 -3.33
C THR A 93 -19.09 16.28 -4.46
N LYS A 94 -19.06 15.35 -5.40
CA LYS A 94 -20.02 15.32 -6.52
C LYS A 94 -21.45 15.17 -6.03
N LYS A 95 -21.69 14.35 -5.03
CA LYS A 95 -23.04 14.15 -4.48
C LYS A 95 -23.54 15.35 -3.72
N GLN A 96 -22.65 16.15 -3.12
CA GLN A 96 -23.04 17.40 -2.48
C GLN A 96 -23.47 18.46 -3.49
N HIS A 97 -22.85 18.46 -4.68
CA HIS A 97 -23.16 19.42 -5.73
C HIS A 97 -24.17 18.89 -6.74
N GLY A 98 -24.20 17.60 -6.97
CA GLY A 98 -25.02 16.97 -8.01
C GLY A 98 -26.45 16.68 -7.62
N GLY A 99 -26.84 16.93 -6.40
CA GLY A 99 -28.22 16.75 -5.92
C GLY A 99 -29.15 17.92 -6.22
N GLU A 100 -28.61 18.92 -6.86
CA GLU A 100 -29.36 20.13 -7.17
C GLU A 100 -30.19 19.99 -8.44
#